data_8282515fa5992dab26a4dee11fbffcce
#
_entry.id   8282515fa5992dab26a4dee11fbffcce
#
_cell.length_a   1.000
_cell.length_b   1.000
_cell.length_c   1.000
_cell.angle_alpha   90.00
_cell.angle_beta   90.00
_cell.angle_gamma   90.00
#
_symmetry.space_group_name_H-M   'P 1'
#
loop_
_entity.id
_entity.type
_entity.pdbx_description
1 polymer ?
#
loop_
_entity_poly.entity_id
_entity_poly.type
_entity_poly.pdbx_seq_one_letter_code
_entity_poly.pdbx_strand_id
1 'polypeptide(L)'
;MLYGMTNPHGGDIYGGDVRLDFSANTNPFGTPPGVLDAVSRALPDMHRYPDPYCRRLVEKIAAFEGVNRDDILCGNGAAELIYAYCGAVRPKTALEPAPTFSEYALGLAQVGCRVKPYYLTPDRDFALDSHFPDYLTEILPEAVFLCNPNNPTGMLI
;
A
#
# COMPACT_ATOMS: atom_id res chain seq x y z
N MET A 1 16.12 -16.38 11.65
CA MET A 1 15.05 -17.29 11.19
C MET A 1 13.92 -16.43 10.67
N LEU A 2 13.61 -16.49 9.36
CA LEU A 2 12.52 -15.74 8.75
C LEU A 2 11.12 -16.11 9.30
N TYR A 3 10.98 -17.27 9.94
CA TYR A 3 9.72 -17.84 10.39
C TYR A 3 9.38 -17.58 11.88
N GLY A 4 10.14 -16.76 12.58
CA GLY A 4 9.89 -16.43 13.98
C GLY A 4 9.25 -15.04 14.20
N MET A 5 8.99 -14.30 13.12
CA MET A 5 8.32 -13.00 13.17
C MET A 5 6.82 -13.20 12.91
N THR A 6 5.99 -12.59 13.73
CA THR A 6 4.54 -12.53 13.46
C THR A 6 4.35 -11.80 12.13
N ASN A 7 3.69 -12.47 11.17
CA ASN A 7 3.33 -11.83 9.91
C ASN A 7 2.29 -10.73 10.21
N PRO A 8 2.57 -9.45 9.92
CA PRO A 8 1.62 -8.37 10.15
C PRO A 8 0.48 -8.36 9.13
N HIS A 9 0.58 -9.19 8.08
CA HIS A 9 -0.41 -9.26 7.02
C HIS A 9 -1.42 -10.38 7.27
N GLY A 10 -2.66 -10.13 6.89
CA GLY A 10 -3.68 -11.16 6.78
C GLY A 10 -3.48 -12.07 5.57
N GLY A 11 -4.41 -13.01 5.35
CA GLY A 11 -4.43 -13.92 4.21
C GLY A 11 -3.60 -15.19 4.40
N ASP A 12 -3.09 -15.46 5.59
CA ASP A 12 -2.47 -16.76 5.90
C ASP A 12 -3.54 -17.82 6.14
N ILE A 13 -4.01 -18.42 5.04
CA ILE A 13 -4.99 -19.50 5.04
C ILE A 13 -4.34 -20.89 5.02
N TYR A 14 -3.00 -20.97 5.07
CA TYR A 14 -2.24 -22.22 4.92
C TYR A 14 -1.93 -22.89 6.24
N GLY A 15 -2.09 -22.18 7.36
CA GLY A 15 -1.75 -22.67 8.71
C GLY A 15 -2.85 -23.48 9.42
N GLY A 16 -4.02 -23.64 8.84
CA GLY A 16 -5.15 -24.32 9.48
C GLY A 16 -6.43 -24.39 8.61
N ASP A 17 -7.51 -24.94 9.18
CA ASP A 17 -8.83 -25.00 8.54
C ASP A 17 -9.55 -23.65 8.70
N VAL A 18 -9.28 -22.74 7.79
CA VAL A 18 -9.89 -21.40 7.77
C VAL A 18 -11.19 -21.44 6.97
N ARG A 19 -12.34 -21.35 7.65
CA ARG A 19 -13.67 -21.34 7.01
C ARG A 19 -14.05 -19.97 6.45
N LEU A 20 -13.66 -18.91 7.14
CA LEU A 20 -13.94 -17.52 6.76
C LEU A 20 -12.67 -16.71 7.02
N ASP A 21 -12.21 -15.97 6.01
CA ASP A 21 -11.06 -15.08 6.10
C ASP A 21 -11.51 -13.63 5.93
N PHE A 22 -11.40 -12.84 7.01
CA PHE A 22 -11.63 -11.41 7.04
C PHE A 22 -10.32 -10.63 7.24
N SER A 23 -9.18 -11.30 7.18
CA SER A 23 -7.88 -10.70 7.43
C SER A 23 -7.23 -10.06 6.20
N ALA A 24 -7.79 -10.31 5.00
CA ALA A 24 -7.27 -9.77 3.75
C ALA A 24 -8.41 -9.18 2.89
N ASN A 25 -8.14 -8.01 2.29
CA ASN A 25 -9.06 -7.33 1.39
C ASN A 25 -8.97 -7.94 -0.02
N THR A 26 -9.62 -9.08 -0.22
CA THR A 26 -9.68 -9.76 -1.53
C THR A 26 -11.06 -9.58 -2.17
N ASN A 27 -11.11 -9.61 -3.50
CA ASN A 27 -12.39 -9.59 -4.21
C ASN A 27 -13.17 -10.89 -3.95
N PRO A 28 -14.34 -10.85 -3.28
CA PRO A 28 -15.11 -12.05 -2.97
C PRO A 28 -15.67 -12.75 -4.23
N PHE A 29 -15.74 -12.06 -5.36
CA PHE A 29 -16.16 -12.63 -6.65
C PHE A 29 -15.00 -13.27 -7.42
N GLY A 30 -13.79 -13.28 -6.86
CA GLY A 30 -12.59 -13.82 -7.49
C GLY A 30 -12.03 -12.92 -8.59
N THR A 31 -11.20 -13.50 -9.43
CA THR A 31 -10.55 -12.78 -10.54
C THR A 31 -11.54 -12.53 -11.68
N PRO A 32 -11.69 -11.29 -12.17
CA PRO A 32 -12.58 -11.01 -13.29
C PRO A 32 -12.22 -11.86 -14.53
N PRO A 33 -13.24 -12.38 -15.28
CA PRO A 33 -13.00 -13.25 -16.44
C PRO A 33 -12.06 -12.63 -17.48
N GLY A 34 -12.21 -11.34 -17.78
CA GLY A 34 -11.35 -10.65 -18.74
C GLY A 34 -9.88 -10.60 -18.34
N VAL A 35 -9.58 -10.62 -17.02
CA VAL A 35 -8.21 -10.73 -16.50
C VAL A 35 -7.66 -12.13 -16.70
N LEU A 36 -8.46 -13.17 -16.40
CA LEU A 36 -8.08 -14.57 -16.62
C LEU A 36 -7.78 -14.82 -18.11
N ASP A 37 -8.63 -14.32 -19.01
CA ASP A 37 -8.42 -14.42 -20.45
C ASP A 37 -7.15 -13.70 -20.91
N ALA A 38 -6.88 -12.51 -20.36
CA ALA A 38 -5.68 -11.75 -20.72
C ALA A 38 -4.41 -12.46 -20.26
N VAL A 39 -4.39 -13.01 -19.04
CA VAL A 39 -3.27 -13.79 -18.51
C VAL A 39 -3.06 -15.05 -19.35
N SER A 40 -4.13 -15.80 -19.67
CA SER A 40 -4.05 -17.00 -20.48
C SER A 40 -3.44 -16.72 -21.86
N ARG A 41 -3.82 -15.62 -22.51
CA ARG A 41 -3.22 -15.21 -23.78
C ARG A 41 -1.75 -14.80 -23.68
N ALA A 42 -1.31 -14.34 -22.52
CA ALA A 42 0.07 -13.92 -22.30
C ALA A 42 1.03 -15.08 -21.94
N LEU A 43 0.51 -16.25 -21.54
CA LEU A 43 1.32 -17.40 -21.14
C LEU A 43 2.42 -17.80 -22.15
N PRO A 44 2.19 -17.80 -23.48
CA PRO A 44 3.24 -18.12 -24.45
C PRO A 44 4.45 -17.19 -24.40
N ASP A 45 4.28 -15.97 -23.90
CA ASP A 45 5.33 -14.95 -23.81
C ASP A 45 6.12 -14.97 -22.47
N MET A 46 5.77 -15.88 -21.54
CA MET A 46 6.41 -15.98 -20.23
C MET A 46 7.93 -16.18 -20.26
N HIS A 47 8.48 -16.67 -21.36
CA HIS A 47 9.92 -16.86 -21.54
C HIS A 47 10.68 -15.54 -21.76
N ARG A 48 9.97 -14.43 -21.96
CA ARG A 48 10.57 -13.12 -22.19
C ARG A 48 10.71 -12.34 -20.89
N TYR A 49 11.74 -11.49 -20.79
CA TYR A 49 11.80 -10.49 -19.75
C TYR A 49 10.62 -9.50 -19.89
N PRO A 50 10.01 -9.07 -18.78
CA PRO A 50 8.98 -8.03 -18.82
C PRO A 50 9.58 -6.71 -19.31
N ASP A 51 8.73 -5.83 -19.86
CA ASP A 51 9.15 -4.47 -20.18
C ASP A 51 9.50 -3.70 -18.88
N PRO A 52 10.79 -3.32 -18.66
CA PRO A 52 11.22 -2.69 -17.42
C PRO A 52 10.61 -1.30 -17.19
N TYR A 53 10.03 -0.71 -18.22
CA TYR A 53 9.37 0.59 -18.16
C TYR A 53 7.82 0.49 -18.17
N CYS A 54 7.27 -0.71 -18.20
CA CYS A 54 5.82 -0.95 -18.21
C CYS A 54 5.06 -0.09 -19.26
N ARG A 55 5.66 0.22 -20.43
CA ARG A 55 5.19 1.24 -21.36
C ARG A 55 3.71 1.13 -21.71
N ARG A 56 3.26 -0.08 -22.09
CA ARG A 56 1.83 -0.32 -22.43
C ARG A 56 0.89 -0.09 -21.25
N LEU A 57 1.32 -0.43 -20.03
CA LEU A 57 0.53 -0.24 -18.83
C LEU A 57 0.45 1.25 -18.48
N VAL A 58 1.60 1.93 -18.47
CA VAL A 58 1.71 3.38 -18.26
C VAL A 58 0.81 4.16 -19.22
N GLU A 59 0.87 3.85 -20.52
CA GLU A 59 0.03 4.52 -21.54
C GLU A 59 -1.47 4.32 -21.27
N LYS A 60 -1.87 3.11 -20.85
CA LYS A 60 -3.28 2.82 -20.54
C LYS A 60 -3.75 3.50 -19.27
N ILE A 61 -2.92 3.54 -18.23
CA ILE A 61 -3.24 4.25 -16.98
C ILE A 61 -3.33 5.77 -17.28
N ALA A 62 -2.36 6.33 -17.99
CA ALA A 62 -2.36 7.75 -18.37
C ALA A 62 -3.64 8.15 -19.11
N ALA A 63 -4.06 7.33 -20.07
CA ALA A 63 -5.28 7.58 -20.83
C ALA A 63 -6.56 7.42 -19.99
N PHE A 64 -6.56 6.48 -19.04
CA PHE A 64 -7.72 6.23 -18.17
C PHE A 64 -7.88 7.33 -17.09
N GLU A 65 -6.78 7.73 -16.45
CA GLU A 65 -6.77 8.71 -15.36
C GLU A 65 -6.69 10.17 -15.88
N GLY A 66 -6.40 10.38 -17.16
CA GLY A 66 -6.25 11.72 -17.73
C GLY A 66 -5.01 12.48 -17.23
N VAL A 67 -3.93 11.76 -16.90
CA VAL A 67 -2.67 12.32 -16.40
C VAL A 67 -1.53 12.12 -17.39
N ASN A 68 -0.38 12.81 -17.16
CA ASN A 68 0.78 12.61 -18.01
C ASN A 68 1.42 11.24 -17.74
N ARG A 69 1.85 10.54 -18.77
CA ARG A 69 2.58 9.27 -18.66
C ARG A 69 3.85 9.36 -17.81
N ASP A 70 4.49 10.52 -17.80
CA ASP A 70 5.73 10.75 -17.06
C ASP A 70 5.50 10.89 -15.53
N ASP A 71 4.22 11.03 -15.11
CA ASP A 71 3.80 11.10 -13.71
C ASP A 71 3.42 9.71 -13.14
N ILE A 72 3.64 8.63 -13.93
CA ILE A 72 3.21 7.27 -13.55
C ILE A 72 4.43 6.39 -13.31
N LEU A 73 4.48 5.76 -12.14
CA LEU A 73 5.40 4.69 -11.80
C LEU A 73 4.61 3.41 -11.52
N CYS A 74 4.96 2.32 -12.20
CA CYS A 74 4.36 1.00 -11.96
C CYS A 74 5.29 0.13 -11.09
N GLY A 75 4.69 -0.69 -10.22
CA GLY A 75 5.39 -1.67 -9.39
C GLY A 75 4.53 -2.90 -9.11
N ASN A 76 5.11 -3.92 -8.48
CA ASN A 76 4.42 -5.15 -8.09
C ASN A 76 3.66 -4.93 -6.77
N GLY A 77 2.55 -4.21 -6.88
CA GLY A 77 1.72 -3.80 -5.75
C GLY A 77 2.24 -2.54 -5.05
N ALA A 78 1.39 -2.02 -4.15
CA ALA A 78 1.68 -0.77 -3.42
C ALA A 78 2.92 -0.89 -2.52
N ALA A 79 3.19 -2.07 -1.95
CA ALA A 79 4.32 -2.28 -1.06
C ALA A 79 5.65 -1.97 -1.75
N GLU A 80 5.90 -2.49 -2.96
CA GLU A 80 7.13 -2.18 -3.72
C GLU A 80 7.31 -0.68 -3.91
N LEU A 81 6.23 0.03 -4.28
CA LEU A 81 6.29 1.47 -4.49
C LEU A 81 6.55 2.26 -3.20
N ILE A 82 5.97 1.81 -2.07
CA ILE A 82 6.22 2.40 -0.75
C ILE A 82 7.71 2.26 -0.38
N TYR A 83 8.28 1.07 -0.52
CA TYR A 83 9.69 0.83 -0.22
C TYR A 83 10.62 1.60 -1.17
N ALA A 84 10.29 1.65 -2.46
CA ALA A 84 11.04 2.43 -3.43
C ALA A 84 11.02 3.94 -3.09
N TYR A 85 9.85 4.47 -2.72
CA TYR A 85 9.70 5.85 -2.27
C TYR A 85 10.54 6.12 -1.01
N CYS A 86 10.40 5.28 0.03
CA CYS A 86 11.17 5.42 1.27
C CYS A 86 12.69 5.37 1.00
N GLY A 87 13.13 4.45 0.12
CA GLY A 87 14.54 4.33 -0.28
C GLY A 87 15.08 5.53 -1.05
N ALA A 88 14.25 6.14 -1.88
CA ALA A 88 14.63 7.32 -2.68
C ALA A 88 14.65 8.62 -1.87
N VAL A 89 13.59 8.85 -1.07
CA VAL A 89 13.42 10.10 -0.30
C VAL A 89 14.21 10.08 1.01
N ARG A 90 14.28 8.92 1.69
CA ARG A 90 14.98 8.71 2.97
C ARG A 90 14.64 9.77 4.03
N PRO A 91 13.35 10.00 4.34
CA PRO A 91 12.97 11.01 5.31
C PRO A 91 13.52 10.66 6.71
N LYS A 92 13.93 11.67 7.48
CA LYS A 92 14.40 11.47 8.86
C LYS A 92 13.25 11.37 9.84
N THR A 93 12.15 12.06 9.53
CA THR A 93 10.92 12.04 10.32
C THR A 93 9.72 11.88 9.39
N ALA A 94 8.80 11.00 9.78
CA ALA A 94 7.54 10.82 9.07
C ALA A 94 6.38 10.77 10.07
N LEU A 95 5.20 11.12 9.58
CA LEU A 95 3.95 11.04 10.34
C LEU A 95 2.98 10.13 9.59
N GLU A 96 2.25 9.31 10.36
CA GLU A 96 1.13 8.50 9.87
C GLU A 96 0.00 8.49 10.90
N PRO A 97 -1.27 8.53 10.50
CA PRO A 97 -2.38 8.15 11.36
C PRO A 97 -2.27 6.68 11.74
N ALA A 98 -2.62 6.31 12.98
CA ALA A 98 -2.56 4.93 13.46
C ALA A 98 -3.87 4.55 14.17
N PRO A 99 -4.49 3.38 13.88
CA PRO A 99 -3.97 2.31 13.01
C PRO A 99 -4.03 2.66 11.52
N THR A 100 -3.05 2.19 10.74
CA THR A 100 -2.99 2.32 9.29
C THR A 100 -2.23 1.15 8.65
N PHE A 101 -1.97 1.21 7.35
CA PHE A 101 -1.31 0.14 6.60
C PHE A 101 0.14 -0.04 7.06
N SER A 102 0.46 -1.23 7.55
CA SER A 102 1.74 -1.56 8.20
C SER A 102 2.98 -1.33 7.34
N GLU A 103 2.86 -1.39 6.00
CA GLU A 103 3.99 -1.22 5.10
C GLU A 103 4.59 0.19 5.12
N TYR A 104 3.85 1.20 5.55
CA TYR A 104 4.39 2.55 5.70
C TYR A 104 5.49 2.57 6.77
N ALA A 105 5.15 2.15 7.99
CA ALA A 105 6.13 2.08 9.09
C ALA A 105 7.29 1.13 8.78
N LEU A 106 7.02 -0.02 8.15
CA LEU A 106 8.04 -1.00 7.79
C LEU A 106 9.02 -0.44 6.74
N GLY A 107 8.51 0.21 5.68
CA GLY A 107 9.34 0.84 4.66
C GLY A 107 10.19 1.99 5.22
N LEU A 108 9.60 2.81 6.09
CA LEU A 108 10.28 3.91 6.77
C LEU A 108 11.37 3.41 7.73
N ALA A 109 11.12 2.31 8.46
CA ALA A 109 12.09 1.72 9.37
C ALA A 109 13.36 1.24 8.64
N GLN A 110 13.25 0.76 7.41
CA GLN A 110 14.42 0.31 6.62
C GLN A 110 15.41 1.43 6.30
N VAL A 111 14.94 2.66 6.27
CA VAL A 111 15.80 3.83 6.03
C VAL A 111 16.18 4.58 7.31
N GLY A 112 15.81 4.03 8.48
CA GLY A 112 16.11 4.63 9.78
C GLY A 112 15.25 5.86 10.10
N CYS A 113 14.10 6.01 9.46
CA CYS A 113 13.17 7.11 9.71
C CYS A 113 12.51 6.97 11.08
N ARG A 114 12.33 8.09 11.77
CA ARG A 114 11.53 8.16 13.01
C ARG A 114 10.08 8.42 12.66
N VAL A 115 9.24 7.40 12.84
CA VAL A 115 7.80 7.52 12.62
C VAL A 115 7.13 8.13 13.86
N LYS A 116 6.27 9.11 13.64
CA LYS A 116 5.41 9.74 14.65
C LYS A 116 3.97 9.34 14.34
N PRO A 117 3.36 8.46 15.14
CA PRO A 117 1.96 8.10 14.95
C PRO A 117 1.03 9.21 15.46
N TYR A 118 -0.03 9.48 14.70
CA TYR A 118 -1.21 10.20 15.16
C TYR A 118 -2.30 9.19 15.47
N TYR A 119 -2.58 8.95 16.76
CA TYR A 119 -3.49 7.88 17.15
C TYR A 119 -4.94 8.25 16.90
N LEU A 120 -5.60 7.46 16.05
CA LEU A 120 -7.03 7.49 15.81
C LEU A 120 -7.74 6.62 16.86
N THR A 121 -8.93 7.01 17.28
CA THR A 121 -9.64 6.35 18.37
C THR A 121 -11.01 5.81 17.96
N PRO A 122 -11.47 4.69 18.54
CA PRO A 122 -12.78 4.10 18.20
C PRO A 122 -13.96 4.99 18.52
N ASP A 123 -13.86 5.83 19.56
CA ASP A 123 -14.92 6.77 19.95
C ASP A 123 -15.17 7.88 18.94
N ARG A 124 -14.25 8.03 17.97
CA ARG A 124 -14.37 8.94 16.81
C ARG A 124 -14.40 8.18 15.49
N ASP A 125 -14.80 6.92 15.49
CA ASP A 125 -14.85 6.06 14.31
C ASP A 125 -13.53 6.03 13.53
N PHE A 126 -12.39 6.21 14.21
CA PHE A 126 -11.06 6.31 13.59
C PHE A 126 -10.93 7.41 12.53
N ALA A 127 -11.75 8.45 12.61
CA ALA A 127 -11.64 9.60 11.71
C ALA A 127 -10.50 10.53 12.14
N LEU A 128 -9.90 11.23 11.16
CA LEU A 128 -9.03 12.36 11.46
C LEU A 128 -9.86 13.51 12.03
N ASP A 129 -9.39 14.09 13.11
CA ASP A 129 -10.07 15.23 13.74
C ASP A 129 -9.40 16.57 13.45
N SER A 130 -10.00 17.64 13.94
CA SER A 130 -9.53 19.02 13.72
C SER A 130 -8.16 19.33 14.36
N HIS A 131 -7.62 18.45 15.21
CA HIS A 131 -6.29 18.62 15.83
C HIS A 131 -5.17 18.08 14.94
N PHE A 132 -5.47 17.29 13.92
CA PHE A 132 -4.45 16.72 13.04
C PHE A 132 -3.59 17.78 12.32
N PRO A 133 -4.14 18.89 11.78
CA PRO A 133 -3.34 19.96 11.20
C PRO A 133 -2.41 20.65 12.21
N ASP A 134 -2.86 20.82 13.45
CA ASP A 134 -2.03 21.41 14.52
C ASP A 134 -0.88 20.48 14.85
N TYR A 135 -1.15 19.19 14.98
CA TYR A 135 -0.13 18.17 15.22
C TYR A 135 0.90 18.08 14.09
N LEU A 136 0.47 18.19 12.82
CA LEU A 136 1.37 18.31 11.68
C LEU A 136 2.32 19.50 11.81
N THR A 137 1.78 20.64 12.23
CA THR A 137 2.55 21.89 12.41
C THR A 137 3.54 21.78 13.58
N GLU A 138 3.17 21.05 14.64
CA GLU A 138 4.05 20.80 15.78
C GLU A 138 5.21 19.86 15.43
N ILE A 139 4.91 18.75 14.72
CA ILE A 139 5.90 17.70 14.40
C ILE A 139 6.80 18.10 13.23
N LEU A 140 6.30 18.86 12.24
CA LEU A 140 6.98 19.22 11.00
C LEU A 140 7.67 18.03 10.35
N PRO A 141 6.94 16.96 10.00
CA PRO A 141 7.53 15.76 9.42
C PRO A 141 8.03 16.03 8.01
N GLU A 142 9.09 15.31 7.58
CA GLU A 142 9.59 15.38 6.20
C GLU A 142 8.71 14.58 5.22
N ALA A 143 7.92 13.61 5.75
CA ALA A 143 6.95 12.85 4.96
C ALA A 143 5.69 12.57 5.79
N VAL A 144 4.55 12.51 5.12
CA VAL A 144 3.25 12.11 5.69
C VAL A 144 2.68 10.98 4.85
N PHE A 145 2.29 9.88 5.49
CA PHE A 145 1.61 8.78 4.85
C PHE A 145 0.13 8.78 5.25
N LEU A 146 -0.75 8.85 4.26
CA LEU A 146 -2.20 8.83 4.43
C LEU A 146 -2.77 7.69 3.60
N CYS A 147 -3.45 6.75 4.24
CA CYS A 147 -4.14 5.65 3.60
C CYS A 147 -5.61 6.03 3.42
N ASN A 148 -6.08 6.16 2.17
CA ASN A 148 -7.44 6.60 1.89
C ASN A 148 -8.07 5.78 0.74
N PRO A 149 -9.11 4.96 0.98
CA PRO A 149 -9.67 4.60 2.28
C PRO A 149 -8.64 3.94 3.19
N ASN A 150 -8.73 4.18 4.51
CA ASN A 150 -7.75 3.67 5.45
C ASN A 150 -7.86 2.15 5.63
N ASN A 151 -6.76 1.45 5.55
CA ASN A 151 -6.62 0.06 5.96
C ASN A 151 -5.98 0.03 7.36
N PRO A 152 -6.63 -0.55 8.43
CA PRO A 152 -7.76 -1.49 8.34
C PRO A 152 -9.14 -0.90 8.59
N THR A 153 -9.28 0.38 8.91
CA THR A 153 -10.55 0.95 9.43
C THR A 153 -11.64 1.14 8.37
N GLY A 154 -11.26 1.21 7.08
CA GLY A 154 -12.17 1.49 5.99
C GLY A 154 -12.66 2.94 5.90
N MET A 155 -12.20 3.80 6.81
CA MET A 155 -12.62 5.20 6.86
C MET A 155 -11.99 6.03 5.74
N LEU A 156 -12.74 6.99 5.24
CA LEU A 156 -12.26 8.04 4.33
C LEU A 156 -11.71 9.21 5.15
N ILE A 157 -10.66 9.86 4.59
CA ILE A 157 -10.08 11.09 5.14
C ILE A 157 -10.81 12.28 4.52
#